data_35f6d122c9fb36a069b50d181a66d9e8
#
_entry.id   35f6d122c9fb36a069b50d181a66d9e8
#
_cell.length_a   1.000
_cell.length_b   1.000
_cell.length_c   1.000
_cell.angle_alpha   90.00
_cell.angle_beta   90.00
_cell.angle_gamma   90.00
#
_symmetry.space_group_name_H-M   'P 1'
#
loop_
_entity.id
_entity.type
_entity.pdbx_description
1 polymer ?
#
loop_
_entity_poly.entity_id
_entity_poly.type
_entity_poly.pdbx_seq_one_letter_code
_entity_poly.pdbx_strand_id
1 'polypeptide(L)'
;MKKMEKAKIPFFKKSDLDASIGVFFDGFSKVIVAIAVMAGTLGISSSTIFGTMMPGVFLTVLIMNGGLWLYYRQIAAQRNDPDLTAVPAGLQAGRMFIWLFSIMLPVYLSTNDAELAFKVGVLAHLIGGIVFIIGAFVVPILLKIVPAGALFGSLAGGAMAFLILQPMNGTLNMPVVGWLSMIVLFIIYIGH
;
A
#
# COMPACT_ATOMS: atom_id res chain seq x y z
N MET A 1 1.43 41.68 22.33
CA MET A 1 1.33 40.33 21.75
C MET A 1 0.55 40.43 20.44
N LYS A 2 1.21 40.24 19.27
CA LYS A 2 0.54 40.21 17.97
C LYS A 2 -0.31 38.94 17.94
N LYS A 3 -1.63 39.09 17.81
CA LYS A 3 -2.54 37.96 17.58
C LYS A 3 -2.06 37.26 16.30
N MET A 4 -1.50 36.06 16.40
CA MET A 4 -1.14 35.27 15.23
C MET A 4 -2.43 34.99 14.47
N GLU A 5 -2.50 35.50 13.26
CA GLU A 5 -3.61 35.27 12.34
C GLU A 5 -3.61 33.76 12.00
N LYS A 6 -4.72 33.09 12.27
CA LYS A 6 -4.81 31.65 11.99
C LYS A 6 -4.77 31.45 10.49
N ALA A 7 -3.82 30.66 10.00
CA ALA A 7 -3.74 30.31 8.60
C ALA A 7 -5.05 29.65 8.15
N LYS A 8 -5.58 30.13 7.03
CA LYS A 8 -6.76 29.54 6.40
C LYS A 8 -6.32 28.26 5.71
N ILE A 9 -6.69 27.09 6.27
CA ILE A 9 -6.39 25.80 5.67
C ILE A 9 -7.30 25.60 4.46
N PRO A 10 -6.77 25.60 3.22
CA PRO A 10 -7.56 25.40 2.02
C PRO A 10 -8.17 24.00 2.00
N PHE A 11 -9.30 23.84 1.35
CA PHE A 11 -9.93 22.55 1.16
C PHE A 11 -9.16 21.68 0.16
N PHE A 12 -8.60 22.31 -0.87
CA PHE A 12 -7.88 21.69 -1.98
C PHE A 12 -6.82 22.66 -2.51
N LYS A 13 -5.65 22.13 -2.86
CA LYS A 13 -4.56 22.86 -3.54
C LYS A 13 -4.31 22.24 -4.90
N LYS A 14 -3.75 23.00 -5.85
CA LYS A 14 -3.38 22.47 -7.17
C LYS A 14 -2.36 21.32 -7.08
N SER A 15 -1.42 21.42 -6.13
CA SER A 15 -0.45 20.35 -5.82
C SER A 15 -1.11 19.04 -5.38
N ASP A 16 -2.32 19.10 -4.80
CA ASP A 16 -3.04 17.91 -4.36
C ASP A 16 -3.50 17.06 -5.55
N LEU A 17 -3.74 17.69 -6.71
CA LEU A 17 -4.11 16.96 -7.93
C LEU A 17 -2.97 16.07 -8.41
N ASP A 18 -1.76 16.61 -8.52
CA ASP A 18 -0.58 15.88 -8.97
C ASP A 18 -0.25 14.74 -8.02
N ALA A 19 -0.29 15.01 -6.71
CA ALA A 19 -0.11 14.00 -5.68
C ALA A 19 -1.19 12.90 -5.74
N SER A 20 -2.45 13.28 -5.96
CA SER A 20 -3.58 12.34 -6.06
C SER A 20 -3.44 11.42 -7.27
N ILE A 21 -2.98 11.92 -8.39
CA ILE A 21 -2.71 11.13 -9.61
C ILE A 21 -1.63 10.09 -9.30
N GLY A 22 -0.52 10.50 -8.68
CA GLY A 22 0.56 9.58 -8.30
C GLY A 22 0.09 8.47 -7.36
N VAL A 23 -0.64 8.82 -6.30
CA VAL A 23 -1.22 7.87 -5.33
C VAL A 23 -2.23 6.93 -5.99
N PHE A 24 -3.06 7.45 -6.90
CA PHE A 24 -4.01 6.65 -7.65
C PHE A 24 -3.32 5.58 -8.48
N PHE A 25 -2.33 5.95 -9.30
CA PHE A 25 -1.62 4.99 -10.14
C PHE A 25 -0.79 3.98 -9.32
N ASP A 26 -0.19 4.40 -8.22
CA ASP A 26 0.50 3.49 -7.30
C ASP A 26 -0.47 2.45 -6.71
N GLY A 27 -1.64 2.87 -6.23
CA GLY A 27 -2.67 1.97 -5.72
C GLY A 27 -3.26 1.07 -6.81
N PHE A 28 -3.56 1.62 -7.97
CA PHE A 28 -4.15 0.92 -9.10
C PHE A 28 -3.23 -0.17 -9.65
N SER A 29 -1.94 0.10 -9.77
CA SER A 29 -0.96 -0.91 -10.21
C SER A 29 -0.94 -2.13 -9.29
N LYS A 30 -1.01 -1.94 -7.98
CA LYS A 30 -1.06 -3.02 -6.99
C LYS A 30 -2.36 -3.83 -7.10
N VAL A 31 -3.48 -3.16 -7.33
CA VAL A 31 -4.77 -3.82 -7.55
C VAL A 31 -4.73 -4.72 -8.78
N ILE A 32 -4.18 -4.23 -9.91
CA ILE A 32 -4.04 -5.02 -11.13
C ILE A 32 -3.20 -6.27 -10.88
N VAL A 33 -2.06 -6.14 -10.20
CA VAL A 33 -1.20 -7.29 -9.86
C VAL A 33 -1.95 -8.28 -8.97
N ALA A 34 -2.68 -7.81 -7.96
CA ALA A 34 -3.48 -8.68 -7.10
C ALA A 34 -4.54 -9.44 -7.88
N ILE A 35 -5.26 -8.76 -8.77
CA ILE A 35 -6.27 -9.39 -9.65
C ILE A 35 -5.62 -10.44 -10.55
N ALA A 36 -4.50 -10.11 -11.19
CA ALA A 36 -3.80 -11.02 -12.10
C ALA A 36 -3.34 -12.31 -11.39
N VAL A 37 -2.79 -12.20 -10.17
CA VAL A 37 -2.38 -13.35 -9.37
C VAL A 37 -3.60 -14.16 -8.92
N MET A 38 -4.65 -13.51 -8.42
CA MET A 38 -5.83 -14.21 -7.94
C MET A 38 -6.59 -14.92 -9.04
N ALA A 39 -6.79 -14.29 -10.18
CA ALA A 39 -7.48 -14.90 -11.31
C ALA A 39 -6.59 -15.92 -12.04
N GLY A 40 -5.34 -15.54 -12.33
CA GLY A 40 -4.45 -16.34 -13.18
C GLY A 40 -3.74 -17.46 -12.44
N THR A 41 -3.31 -17.25 -11.19
CA THR A 41 -2.51 -18.23 -10.43
C THR A 41 -3.37 -19.03 -9.47
N LEU A 42 -4.29 -18.37 -8.76
CA LEU A 42 -5.11 -19.01 -7.73
C LEU A 42 -6.47 -19.50 -8.27
N GLY A 43 -6.84 -19.17 -9.50
CA GLY A 43 -8.10 -19.59 -10.10
C GLY A 43 -9.36 -19.03 -9.43
N ILE A 44 -9.23 -17.91 -8.68
CA ILE A 44 -10.34 -17.27 -7.99
C ILE A 44 -11.29 -16.67 -9.02
N SER A 45 -12.59 -16.91 -8.86
CA SER A 45 -13.59 -16.48 -9.81
C SER A 45 -13.66 -14.94 -9.92
N SER A 46 -13.94 -14.44 -11.11
CA SER A 46 -14.14 -13.00 -11.35
C SER A 46 -15.29 -12.45 -10.50
N SER A 47 -16.32 -13.25 -10.22
CA SER A 47 -17.44 -12.85 -9.35
C SER A 47 -16.97 -12.61 -7.92
N THR A 48 -16.07 -13.42 -7.38
CA THR A 48 -15.48 -13.21 -6.05
C THR A 48 -14.56 -11.99 -6.03
N ILE A 49 -13.73 -11.83 -7.05
CA ILE A 49 -12.79 -10.69 -7.14
C ILE A 49 -13.57 -9.37 -7.24
N PHE A 50 -14.45 -9.24 -8.24
CA PHE A 50 -15.14 -7.98 -8.52
C PHE A 50 -16.41 -7.77 -7.68
N GLY A 51 -17.07 -8.84 -7.23
CA GLY A 51 -18.27 -8.75 -6.42
C GLY A 51 -18.02 -8.62 -4.92
N THR A 52 -16.89 -9.13 -4.43
CA THR A 52 -16.62 -9.14 -2.98
C THR A 52 -15.34 -8.37 -2.62
N MET A 53 -14.22 -8.71 -3.23
CA MET A 53 -12.94 -8.13 -2.85
C MET A 53 -12.83 -6.66 -3.26
N MET A 54 -13.10 -6.33 -4.52
CA MET A 54 -12.91 -4.97 -5.02
C MET A 54 -13.80 -3.94 -4.32
N PRO A 55 -15.10 -4.17 -4.11
CA PRO A 55 -15.93 -3.26 -3.32
C PRO A 55 -15.38 -3.04 -1.91
N GLY A 56 -14.92 -4.11 -1.24
CA GLY A 56 -14.31 -4.03 0.09
C GLY A 56 -13.03 -3.18 0.11
N VAL A 57 -12.14 -3.39 -0.86
CA VAL A 57 -10.90 -2.62 -1.01
C VAL A 57 -11.21 -1.14 -1.25
N PHE A 58 -12.08 -0.83 -2.21
CA PHE A 58 -12.43 0.57 -2.53
C PHE A 58 -13.09 1.28 -1.36
N LEU A 59 -14.04 0.62 -0.69
CA LEU A 59 -14.72 1.19 0.48
C LEU A 59 -13.73 1.47 1.62
N THR A 60 -12.82 0.52 1.89
CA THR A 60 -11.79 0.67 2.91
C THR A 60 -10.86 1.84 2.59
N VAL A 61 -10.35 1.92 1.36
CA VAL A 61 -9.46 3.01 0.93
C VAL A 61 -10.17 4.36 1.01
N LEU A 62 -11.44 4.43 0.61
CA LEU A 62 -12.23 5.66 0.69
C LEU A 62 -12.42 6.13 2.14
N ILE A 63 -12.84 5.24 3.03
CA ILE A 63 -13.08 5.56 4.45
C ILE A 63 -11.77 5.97 5.13
N MET A 64 -10.68 5.23 4.90
CA MET A 64 -9.39 5.50 5.52
C MET A 64 -8.81 6.84 5.05
N ASN A 65 -8.79 7.09 3.74
CA ASN A 65 -8.25 8.35 3.22
C ASN A 65 -9.11 9.55 3.60
N GLY A 66 -10.44 9.40 3.62
CA GLY A 66 -11.35 10.42 4.11
C GLY A 66 -11.12 10.75 5.58
N GLY A 67 -10.96 9.73 6.43
CA GLY A 67 -10.63 9.88 7.85
C GLY A 67 -9.26 10.52 8.08
N LEU A 68 -8.23 10.09 7.35
CA LEU A 68 -6.90 10.68 7.41
C LEU A 68 -6.90 12.13 6.95
N TRP A 69 -7.60 12.45 5.88
CA TRP A 69 -7.73 13.83 5.40
C TRP A 69 -8.34 14.74 6.47
N LEU A 70 -9.43 14.32 7.13
CA LEU A 70 -10.05 15.06 8.22
C LEU A 70 -9.08 15.24 9.39
N TYR A 71 -8.40 14.18 9.79
CA TYR A 71 -7.43 14.19 10.89
C TYR A 71 -6.26 15.14 10.61
N TYR A 72 -5.63 15.04 9.44
CA TYR A 72 -4.50 15.92 9.07
C TYR A 72 -4.93 17.39 8.91
N ARG A 73 -6.14 17.62 8.43
CA ARG A 73 -6.71 18.99 8.37
C ARG A 73 -6.86 19.61 9.77
N GLN A 74 -7.25 18.83 10.78
CA GLN A 74 -7.30 19.29 12.17
C GLN A 74 -5.90 19.63 12.69
N ILE A 75 -4.91 18.77 12.44
CA ILE A 75 -3.52 19.00 12.85
C ILE A 75 -2.94 20.23 12.15
N ALA A 76 -3.18 20.39 10.86
CA ALA A 76 -2.75 21.57 10.08
C ALA A 76 -3.30 22.86 10.69
N ALA A 77 -4.58 22.87 11.09
CA ALA A 77 -5.20 24.02 11.75
C ALA A 77 -4.59 24.29 13.14
N GLN A 78 -4.29 23.23 13.91
CA GLN A 78 -3.66 23.37 15.23
C GLN A 78 -2.22 23.89 15.15
N ARG A 79 -1.46 23.41 14.15
CA ARG A 79 -0.05 23.80 13.92
C ARG A 79 0.09 25.10 13.15
N ASN A 80 -1.01 25.66 12.64
CA ASN A 80 -1.01 26.82 11.74
C ASN A 80 -0.12 26.60 10.49
N ASP A 81 -0.11 25.36 9.98
CA ASP A 81 0.71 24.91 8.86
C ASP A 81 -0.22 24.50 7.69
N PRO A 82 -0.43 25.38 6.70
CA PRO A 82 -1.29 25.11 5.56
C PRO A 82 -0.65 24.12 4.56
N ASP A 83 0.63 23.80 4.70
CA ASP A 83 1.37 22.91 3.80
C ASP A 83 1.53 21.48 4.36
N LEU A 84 0.96 21.23 5.53
CA LEU A 84 0.97 19.89 6.11
C LEU A 84 0.23 18.90 5.19
N THR A 85 0.97 17.86 4.77
CA THR A 85 0.46 16.85 3.84
C THR A 85 -0.01 15.60 4.59
N ALA A 86 -1.16 15.06 4.21
CA ALA A 86 -1.65 13.78 4.73
C ALA A 86 -0.85 12.62 4.13
N VAL A 87 -0.53 11.61 4.94
CA VAL A 87 0.00 10.34 4.45
C VAL A 87 -1.16 9.52 3.90
N PRO A 88 -1.14 9.13 2.62
CA PRO A 88 -2.24 8.37 2.04
C PRO A 88 -2.28 6.94 2.61
N ALA A 89 -3.48 6.41 2.82
CA ALA A 89 -3.71 5.00 3.07
C ALA A 89 -3.96 4.27 1.76
N GLY A 90 -3.37 3.08 1.61
CA GLY A 90 -3.53 2.27 0.40
C GLY A 90 -3.06 0.84 0.58
N LEU A 91 -3.05 0.09 -0.51
CA LEU A 91 -2.49 -1.26 -0.55
C LEU A 91 -0.97 -1.20 -0.38
N GLN A 92 -0.50 -1.80 0.70
CA GLN A 92 0.93 -1.96 0.92
C GLN A 92 1.42 -3.18 0.13
N ALA A 93 2.33 -2.97 -0.83
CA ALA A 93 2.78 -4.01 -1.74
C ALA A 93 3.40 -5.22 -1.00
N GLY A 94 4.29 -5.00 -0.04
CA GLY A 94 4.91 -6.09 0.72
C GLY A 94 3.87 -6.95 1.43
N ARG A 95 2.87 -6.35 2.07
CA ARG A 95 1.78 -7.07 2.74
C ARG A 95 0.89 -7.82 1.74
N MET A 96 0.62 -7.21 0.59
CA MET A 96 -0.15 -7.83 -0.49
C MET A 96 0.56 -9.10 -1.01
N PHE A 97 1.86 -9.05 -1.24
CA PHE A 97 2.63 -10.22 -1.69
C PHE A 97 2.69 -11.32 -0.64
N ILE A 98 2.89 -10.99 0.64
CA ILE A 98 2.81 -11.97 1.74
C ILE A 98 1.42 -12.62 1.76
N TRP A 99 0.38 -11.85 1.64
CA TRP A 99 -1.00 -12.35 1.63
C TRP A 99 -1.25 -13.30 0.46
N LEU A 100 -0.85 -12.91 -0.76
CA LEU A 100 -1.05 -13.71 -1.96
C LEU A 100 -0.17 -14.98 -1.98
N PHE A 101 1.14 -14.82 -1.75
CA PHE A 101 2.10 -15.90 -1.99
C PHE A 101 2.46 -16.72 -0.74
N SER A 102 2.40 -16.14 0.46
CA SER A 102 2.76 -16.87 1.68
C SER A 102 1.54 -17.42 2.43
N ILE A 103 0.32 -16.95 2.11
CA ILE A 103 -0.91 -17.41 2.76
C ILE A 103 -1.83 -18.09 1.75
N MET A 104 -2.31 -17.39 0.73
CA MET A 104 -3.31 -17.95 -0.17
C MET A 104 -2.75 -19.03 -1.07
N LEU A 105 -1.57 -18.82 -1.67
CA LEU A 105 -0.97 -19.78 -2.59
C LEU A 105 -0.67 -21.15 -1.94
N PRO A 106 -0.05 -21.26 -0.75
CA PRO A 106 0.14 -22.54 -0.08
C PRO A 106 -1.18 -23.28 0.22
N VAL A 107 -2.22 -22.56 0.63
CA VAL A 107 -3.54 -23.16 0.85
C VAL A 107 -4.10 -23.70 -0.46
N TYR A 108 -4.03 -22.91 -1.53
CA TYR A 108 -4.49 -23.37 -2.86
C TYR A 108 -3.72 -24.59 -3.35
N LEU A 109 -2.38 -24.59 -3.23
CA LEU A 109 -1.55 -25.71 -3.66
C LEU A 109 -1.81 -26.99 -2.86
N SER A 110 -2.18 -26.88 -1.59
CA SER A 110 -2.44 -28.04 -0.73
C SER A 110 -3.86 -28.59 -0.87
N THR A 111 -4.83 -27.74 -1.19
CA THR A 111 -6.26 -28.10 -1.21
C THR A 111 -6.87 -28.15 -2.60
N ASN A 112 -6.23 -27.49 -3.57
CA ASN A 112 -6.75 -27.21 -4.91
C ASN A 112 -8.13 -26.50 -4.89
N ASP A 113 -8.39 -25.76 -3.81
CA ASP A 113 -9.65 -25.03 -3.58
C ASP A 113 -9.36 -23.53 -3.51
N ALA A 114 -9.72 -22.82 -4.59
CA ALA A 114 -9.54 -21.37 -4.74
C ALA A 114 -10.41 -20.58 -3.75
N GLU A 115 -11.61 -21.08 -3.46
CA GLU A 115 -12.56 -20.40 -2.55
C GLU A 115 -12.06 -20.50 -1.11
N LEU A 116 -11.57 -21.66 -0.70
CA LEU A 116 -10.95 -21.85 0.61
C LEU A 116 -9.70 -20.98 0.77
N ALA A 117 -8.84 -20.94 -0.25
CA ALA A 117 -7.66 -20.07 -0.24
C ALA A 117 -8.04 -18.60 -0.06
N PHE A 118 -9.09 -18.13 -0.74
CA PHE A 118 -9.60 -16.78 -0.58
C PHE A 118 -10.13 -16.53 0.84
N LYS A 119 -10.95 -17.41 1.38
CA LYS A 119 -11.50 -17.31 2.73
C LYS A 119 -10.40 -17.27 3.81
N VAL A 120 -9.40 -18.13 3.69
CA VAL A 120 -8.23 -18.15 4.59
C VAL A 120 -7.45 -16.83 4.45
N GLY A 121 -7.26 -16.34 3.24
CA GLY A 121 -6.63 -15.06 2.99
C GLY A 121 -7.36 -13.88 3.65
N VAL A 122 -8.69 -13.83 3.53
CA VAL A 122 -9.52 -12.80 4.17
C VAL A 122 -9.42 -12.87 5.69
N LEU A 123 -9.48 -14.08 6.26
CA LEU A 123 -9.33 -14.29 7.71
C LEU A 123 -7.95 -13.85 8.19
N ALA A 124 -6.89 -14.22 7.49
CA ALA A 124 -5.53 -13.79 7.81
C ALA A 124 -5.38 -12.25 7.74
N HIS A 125 -6.06 -11.62 6.79
CA HIS A 125 -6.06 -10.17 6.67
C HIS A 125 -6.75 -9.50 7.87
N LEU A 126 -7.87 -10.06 8.34
CA LEU A 126 -8.59 -9.61 9.54
C LEU A 126 -7.70 -9.75 10.79
N ILE A 127 -7.10 -10.93 10.99
CA ILE A 127 -6.17 -11.16 12.10
C ILE A 127 -5.01 -10.17 12.05
N GLY A 128 -4.42 -9.96 10.87
CA GLY A 128 -3.39 -8.95 10.66
C GLY A 128 -3.85 -7.55 11.04
N GLY A 129 -5.09 -7.17 10.75
CA GLY A 129 -5.70 -5.91 11.18
C GLY A 129 -5.74 -5.76 12.70
N ILE A 130 -6.15 -6.80 13.41
CA ILE A 130 -6.15 -6.83 14.88
C ILE A 130 -4.73 -6.67 15.45
N VAL A 131 -3.75 -7.39 14.86
CA VAL A 131 -2.34 -7.26 15.25
C VAL A 131 -1.84 -5.83 15.06
N PHE A 132 -2.23 -5.14 13.98
CA PHE A 132 -1.86 -3.73 13.78
C PHE A 132 -2.50 -2.79 14.81
N ILE A 133 -3.74 -3.04 15.21
CA ILE A 133 -4.39 -2.25 16.27
C ILE A 133 -3.61 -2.41 17.58
N ILE A 134 -3.27 -3.64 17.96
CA ILE A 134 -2.42 -3.92 19.13
C ILE A 134 -1.05 -3.26 18.97
N GLY A 135 -0.45 -3.38 17.80
CA GLY A 135 0.83 -2.77 17.45
C GLY A 135 0.84 -1.25 17.63
N ALA A 136 -0.28 -0.57 17.33
CA ALA A 136 -0.39 0.87 17.53
C ALA A 136 -0.15 1.31 18.99
N PHE A 137 -0.48 0.48 19.96
CA PHE A 137 -0.20 0.72 21.37
C PHE A 137 1.21 0.27 21.80
N VAL A 138 1.75 -0.75 21.16
CA VAL A 138 3.08 -1.33 21.48
C VAL A 138 4.23 -0.55 20.82
N VAL A 139 4.05 -0.07 19.59
CA VAL A 139 5.10 0.63 18.84
C VAL A 139 5.66 1.85 19.56
N PRO A 140 4.89 2.74 20.21
CA PRO A 140 5.43 3.86 20.97
C PRO A 140 6.33 3.43 22.15
N ILE A 141 6.10 2.25 22.70
CA ILE A 141 6.94 1.67 23.78
C ILE A 141 8.23 1.12 23.14
N LEU A 142 8.12 0.40 22.04
CA LEU A 142 9.29 -0.12 21.31
C LEU A 142 10.22 0.98 20.82
N LEU A 143 9.67 2.10 20.35
CA LEU A 143 10.47 3.25 19.90
C LEU A 143 11.30 3.92 21.01
N LYS A 144 11.01 3.65 22.28
CA LYS A 144 11.84 4.11 23.40
C LYS A 144 13.09 3.22 23.62
N ILE A 145 13.02 1.96 23.16
CA ILE A 145 14.05 0.94 23.36
C ILE A 145 14.85 0.72 22.09
N VAL A 146 14.17 0.70 20.95
CA VAL A 146 14.75 0.39 19.64
C VAL A 146 14.85 1.67 18.81
N PRO A 147 16.02 2.01 18.27
CA PRO A 147 16.16 3.14 17.35
C PRO A 147 15.23 3.01 16.15
N ALA A 148 14.60 4.10 15.75
CA ALA A 148 13.70 4.12 14.60
C ALA A 148 14.35 3.56 13.32
N GLY A 149 15.67 3.81 13.12
CA GLY A 149 16.44 3.27 12.00
C GLY A 149 16.45 1.74 11.92
N ALA A 150 16.46 1.04 13.06
CA ALA A 150 16.41 -0.44 13.07
C ALA A 150 15.03 -0.97 12.63
N LEU A 151 13.94 -0.29 13.03
CA LEU A 151 12.59 -0.64 12.59
C LEU A 151 12.40 -0.36 11.10
N PHE A 152 12.89 0.77 10.61
CA PHE A 152 12.85 1.10 9.18
C PHE A 152 13.75 0.21 8.34
N GLY A 153 14.88 -0.29 8.89
CA GLY A 153 15.77 -1.23 8.23
C GLY A 153 15.07 -2.55 7.89
N SER A 154 14.27 -3.10 8.80
CA SER A 154 13.49 -4.32 8.55
C SER A 154 12.40 -4.09 7.48
N LEU A 155 11.74 -2.92 7.51
CA LEU A 155 10.75 -2.54 6.51
C LEU A 155 11.40 -2.37 5.13
N ALA A 156 12.58 -1.74 5.06
CA ALA A 156 13.36 -1.58 3.83
C ALA A 156 13.79 -2.92 3.25
N GLY A 157 14.24 -3.87 4.08
CA GLY A 157 14.60 -5.23 3.67
C GLY A 157 13.42 -5.98 3.04
N GLY A 158 12.24 -5.89 3.64
CA GLY A 158 11.01 -6.44 3.08
C GLY A 158 10.62 -5.77 1.75
N ALA A 159 10.75 -4.45 1.66
CA ALA A 159 10.49 -3.72 0.43
C ALA A 159 11.48 -4.12 -0.68
N MET A 160 12.76 -4.25 -0.38
CA MET A 160 13.75 -4.74 -1.35
C MET A 160 13.43 -6.14 -1.87
N ALA A 161 13.08 -7.06 -0.98
CA ALA A 161 12.76 -8.43 -1.36
C ALA A 161 11.54 -8.51 -2.29
N PHE A 162 10.47 -7.83 -1.94
CA PHE A 162 9.18 -7.97 -2.65
C PHE A 162 8.95 -6.95 -3.76
N LEU A 163 9.49 -5.73 -3.63
CA LEU A 163 9.27 -4.66 -4.61
C LEU A 163 10.39 -4.55 -5.65
N ILE A 164 11.60 -5.03 -5.33
CA ILE A 164 12.75 -4.92 -6.23
C ILE A 164 13.14 -6.29 -6.77
N LEU A 165 13.52 -7.23 -5.90
CA LEU A 165 14.08 -8.51 -6.36
C LEU A 165 13.07 -9.37 -7.11
N GLN A 166 11.82 -9.42 -6.68
CA GLN A 166 10.81 -10.26 -7.31
C GLN A 166 10.37 -9.73 -8.69
N PRO A 167 10.02 -8.43 -8.86
CA PRO A 167 9.77 -7.87 -10.19
C PRO A 167 11.01 -7.87 -11.09
N MET A 168 12.20 -7.65 -10.53
CA MET A 168 13.44 -7.71 -11.30
C MET A 168 13.68 -9.10 -11.88
N ASN A 169 13.43 -10.16 -11.11
CA ASN A 169 13.53 -11.53 -11.61
C ASN A 169 12.53 -11.79 -12.75
N GLY A 170 11.30 -11.33 -12.63
CA GLY A 170 10.31 -11.38 -13.72
C GLY A 170 10.74 -10.60 -14.97
N THR A 171 11.35 -9.44 -14.77
CA THR A 171 11.87 -8.58 -15.85
C THR A 171 13.03 -9.25 -16.57
N LEU A 172 13.94 -9.92 -15.85
CA LEU A 172 15.07 -10.64 -16.43
C LEU A 172 14.64 -11.88 -17.21
N ASN A 173 13.51 -12.49 -16.90
CA ASN A 173 12.93 -13.59 -17.66
C ASN A 173 12.37 -13.14 -19.03
N MET A 174 12.14 -11.84 -19.23
CA MET A 174 11.73 -11.23 -20.51
C MET A 174 12.69 -10.09 -20.86
N PRO A 175 13.94 -10.39 -21.25
CA PRO A 175 15.02 -9.42 -21.31
C PRO A 175 14.74 -8.24 -22.26
N VAL A 176 14.11 -8.49 -23.41
CA VAL A 176 13.82 -7.41 -24.39
C VAL A 176 12.85 -6.38 -23.80
N VAL A 177 11.78 -6.82 -23.16
CA VAL A 177 10.76 -5.93 -22.59
C VAL A 177 11.30 -5.26 -21.31
N GLY A 178 11.97 -6.04 -20.48
CA GLY A 178 12.47 -5.57 -19.17
C GLY A 178 13.61 -4.57 -19.30
N TRP A 179 14.62 -4.86 -20.11
CA TRP A 179 15.75 -3.95 -20.32
C TRP A 179 15.32 -2.66 -21.00
N LEU A 180 14.41 -2.71 -21.97
CA LEU A 180 13.90 -1.52 -22.62
C LEU A 180 13.20 -0.60 -21.62
N SER A 181 12.34 -1.16 -20.78
CA SER A 181 11.63 -0.40 -19.73
C SER A 181 12.60 0.20 -18.70
N MET A 182 13.62 -0.57 -18.29
CA MET A 182 14.66 -0.08 -17.36
C MET A 182 15.48 1.06 -17.99
N ILE A 183 15.90 0.93 -19.23
CA ILE A 183 16.66 1.98 -19.95
C ILE A 183 15.83 3.26 -20.02
N VAL A 184 14.56 3.18 -20.38
CA VAL A 184 13.67 4.35 -20.45
C VAL A 184 13.55 5.01 -19.07
N LEU A 185 13.37 4.24 -18.00
CA LEU A 185 13.33 4.77 -16.64
C LEU A 185 14.65 5.44 -16.25
N PHE A 186 15.80 4.83 -16.55
CA PHE A 186 17.10 5.42 -16.27
C PHE A 186 17.31 6.74 -17.02
N ILE A 187 16.92 6.81 -18.29
CA ILE A 187 17.00 8.04 -19.08
C ILE A 187 16.14 9.14 -18.46
N ILE A 188 14.93 8.82 -18.00
CA ILE A 188 14.02 9.79 -17.39
C ILE A 188 14.56 10.28 -16.03
N TYR A 189 15.11 9.38 -15.20
CA TYR A 189 15.55 9.75 -13.83
C TYR A 189 16.96 10.33 -13.74
N ILE A 190 17.86 9.98 -14.68
CA ILE A 190 19.25 10.43 -14.65
C ILE A 190 19.49 11.56 -15.66
N GLY A 191 18.64 11.69 -16.68
CA GLY A 191 18.73 12.69 -17.74
C GLY A 191 18.18 14.09 -17.37
N HIS A 192 17.83 14.29 -16.09
CA HIS A 192 17.42 15.60 -15.56
C HIS A 192 18.49 16.21 -14.66
#